data_6d090bb9d682d8d9e05eecfa826d3a67
#
_entry.id   6d090bb9d682d8d9e05eecfa826d3a67
#
_cell.length_a   1.000
_cell.length_b   1.000
_cell.length_c   1.000
_cell.angle_alpha   90.00
_cell.angle_beta   90.00
_cell.angle_gamma   90.00
#
_symmetry.space_group_name_H-M   'P 1'
#
loop_
_entity.id
_entity.type
_entity.pdbx_description
1 polymer ?
#
loop_
_entity_poly.entity_id
_entity_poly.type
_entity_poly.pdbx_seq_one_letter_code
_entity_poly.pdbx_strand_id
1 'polypeptide(L)'
;SVDAADLKLPPKDGDATKTDDEKANDEKDQQEAPANFEALIDVMKESLGDQVQDVRRSERLTESPCCLVNSSGSMSTTMQRVLRMNTPEFEMQKMILEINPGSPLIKRMSELVPNPDNRRFISDCTEQLHANAMIMAGLAPNGNEMAARLQSFMLELASNKSSIVV
;
A
#
# COMPACT_ATOMS: atom_id res chain seq x y z
N SER A 1 4.63 21.88 -69.43
CA SER A 1 3.28 22.20 -68.99
C SER A 1 2.55 20.92 -68.59
N VAL A 2 2.45 20.70 -67.34
CA VAL A 2 1.63 19.64 -66.74
C VAL A 2 0.66 20.33 -65.79
N ASP A 3 -0.61 20.31 -66.20
CA ASP A 3 -1.72 20.83 -65.39
C ASP A 3 -1.93 19.96 -64.19
N ALA A 4 -1.74 20.52 -63.03
CA ALA A 4 -2.23 19.98 -61.78
C ALA A 4 -3.61 20.59 -61.53
N ALA A 5 -4.63 19.91 -61.99
CA ALA A 5 -6.00 20.27 -61.68
C ALA A 5 -6.75 19.06 -61.11
N ASP A 6 -7.47 19.35 -60.05
CA ASP A 6 -8.57 18.57 -59.48
C ASP A 6 -8.20 17.38 -58.58
N LEU A 7 -7.85 17.72 -57.36
CA LEU A 7 -8.17 16.88 -56.21
C LEU A 7 -9.35 17.50 -55.50
N LYS A 8 -10.58 17.15 -55.96
CA LYS A 8 -11.79 17.38 -55.21
C LYS A 8 -11.83 16.49 -54.02
N LEU A 9 -11.68 17.06 -52.84
CA LEU A 9 -12.05 16.44 -51.58
C LEU A 9 -13.59 16.32 -51.53
N PRO A 10 -14.15 15.17 -51.17
CA PRO A 10 -15.57 15.06 -50.91
C PRO A 10 -15.95 15.81 -49.63
N PRO A 11 -17.20 16.33 -49.55
CA PRO A 11 -17.64 17.06 -48.39
C PRO A 11 -17.81 16.14 -47.20
N LYS A 12 -17.34 16.61 -46.07
CA LYS A 12 -17.65 16.06 -44.74
C LYS A 12 -19.12 16.34 -44.46
N ASP A 13 -19.97 15.39 -44.73
CA ASP A 13 -21.25 15.36 -44.07
C ASP A 13 -21.08 14.60 -42.77
N GLY A 14 -21.31 15.34 -41.69
CA GLY A 14 -21.33 14.83 -40.35
C GLY A 14 -22.53 13.92 -40.17
N ASP A 15 -22.31 12.74 -39.73
CA ASP A 15 -23.30 12.04 -38.93
C ASP A 15 -22.66 11.66 -37.63
N ALA A 16 -23.01 12.45 -36.64
CA ALA A 16 -22.67 12.20 -35.23
C ALA A 16 -23.60 11.08 -34.75
N THR A 17 -23.27 9.85 -35.07
CA THR A 17 -23.71 8.74 -34.24
C THR A 17 -22.88 8.74 -32.97
N LYS A 18 -23.42 9.37 -31.96
CA LYS A 18 -23.06 9.12 -30.58
C LYS A 18 -23.34 7.67 -30.30
N THR A 19 -22.33 6.85 -30.37
CA THR A 19 -22.36 5.57 -29.69
C THR A 19 -22.15 5.84 -28.21
N ASP A 20 -23.29 5.81 -27.49
CA ASP A 20 -23.37 5.77 -26.02
C ASP A 20 -22.87 4.42 -25.46
N ASP A 21 -21.67 4.02 -25.81
CA ASP A 21 -21.09 2.77 -25.35
C ASP A 21 -19.71 2.93 -24.69
N GLU A 22 -19.39 4.12 -24.23
CA GLU A 22 -18.28 4.33 -23.32
C GLU A 22 -18.72 4.87 -21.95
N LYS A 23 -19.80 4.32 -21.40
CA LYS A 23 -19.86 4.06 -19.98
C LYS A 23 -19.19 2.74 -19.73
N ALA A 24 -17.89 2.66 -20.04
CA ALA A 24 -17.03 1.69 -19.42
C ALA A 24 -17.10 1.96 -17.91
N ASN A 25 -17.83 1.10 -17.34
CA ASN A 25 -17.93 0.64 -16.00
C ASN A 25 -16.60 0.84 -15.26
N ASP A 26 -16.35 2.05 -14.76
CA ASP A 26 -15.47 2.31 -13.63
C ASP A 26 -16.21 1.84 -12.36
N GLU A 27 -16.72 0.64 -12.39
CA GLU A 27 -16.84 -0.17 -11.20
C GLU A 27 -15.40 -0.50 -10.76
N LYS A 28 -14.71 0.50 -10.24
CA LYS A 28 -13.70 0.25 -9.24
C LYS A 28 -14.41 -0.60 -8.21
N ASP A 29 -14.06 -1.89 -8.17
CA ASP A 29 -14.29 -2.74 -7.04
C ASP A 29 -13.75 -1.98 -5.83
N GLN A 30 -14.59 -1.18 -5.20
CA GLN A 30 -14.32 -0.63 -3.88
C GLN A 30 -14.36 -1.85 -2.98
N GLN A 31 -13.21 -2.49 -2.82
CA GLN A 31 -13.06 -3.60 -1.90
C GLN A 31 -13.63 -3.13 -0.58
N GLU A 32 -14.77 -3.70 -0.21
CA GLU A 32 -15.46 -3.37 1.01
C GLU A 32 -14.50 -3.57 2.18
N ALA A 33 -14.28 -2.52 2.97
CA ALA A 33 -13.38 -2.60 4.09
C ALA A 33 -13.93 -3.59 5.12
N PRO A 34 -13.08 -4.45 5.70
CA PRO A 34 -13.53 -5.40 6.72
C PRO A 34 -14.07 -4.67 7.95
N ALA A 35 -14.93 -5.34 8.71
CA ALA A 35 -15.35 -4.84 10.01
C ALA A 35 -14.12 -4.51 10.87
N ASN A 36 -14.20 -3.44 11.67
CA ASN A 36 -13.11 -2.93 12.50
C ASN A 36 -11.85 -2.43 11.74
N PHE A 37 -11.93 -2.20 10.44
CA PHE A 37 -10.80 -1.72 9.65
C PHE A 37 -10.29 -0.36 10.14
N GLU A 38 -11.18 0.58 10.43
CA GLU A 38 -10.78 1.90 10.95
C GLU A 38 -10.12 1.78 12.34
N ALA A 39 -10.64 0.92 13.19
CA ALA A 39 -10.01 0.63 14.48
C ALA A 39 -8.62 -0.02 14.32
N LEU A 40 -8.43 -0.87 13.30
CA LEU A 40 -7.12 -1.39 12.96
C LEU A 40 -6.16 -0.29 12.52
N ILE A 41 -6.61 0.63 11.67
CA ILE A 41 -5.81 1.78 11.24
C ILE A 41 -5.34 2.61 12.44
N ASP A 42 -6.21 2.84 13.42
CA ASP A 42 -5.85 3.58 14.64
C ASP A 42 -4.79 2.84 15.46
N VAL A 43 -4.92 1.52 15.61
CA VAL A 43 -3.90 0.69 16.29
C VAL A 43 -2.57 0.74 15.54
N MET A 44 -2.60 0.70 14.22
CA MET A 44 -1.40 0.79 13.38
C MET A 44 -0.70 2.16 13.52
N LYS A 45 -1.47 3.25 13.53
CA LYS A 45 -0.94 4.61 13.78
C LYS A 45 -0.26 4.70 15.13
N GLU A 46 -0.88 4.17 16.16
CA GLU A 46 -0.32 4.16 17.50
C GLU A 46 0.97 3.32 17.58
N SER A 47 0.99 2.15 16.93
CA SER A 47 2.15 1.25 16.92
C SER A 47 3.36 1.84 16.20
N LEU A 48 3.14 2.51 15.08
CA LEU A 48 4.23 3.09 14.28
C LEU A 48 4.65 4.49 14.77
N GLY A 49 3.75 5.23 15.41
CA GLY A 49 4.04 6.55 15.96
C GLY A 49 4.77 7.45 14.95
N ASP A 50 5.96 7.88 15.32
CA ASP A 50 6.78 8.79 14.52
C ASP A 50 7.50 8.16 13.31
N GLN A 51 7.38 6.85 13.11
CA GLN A 51 8.04 6.15 11.99
C GLN A 51 7.42 6.47 10.64
N VAL A 52 6.13 6.81 10.62
CA VAL A 52 5.38 7.21 9.43
C VAL A 52 4.72 8.56 9.64
N GLN A 53 4.37 9.22 8.53
CA GLN A 53 3.60 10.45 8.58
C GLN A 53 2.13 10.18 8.89
N ASP A 54 1.58 9.14 8.29
CA ASP A 54 0.19 8.70 8.48
C ASP A 54 0.03 7.24 8.06
N VAL A 55 -1.06 6.62 8.49
CA VAL A 55 -1.53 5.32 8.02
C VAL A 55 -2.93 5.51 7.45
N ARG A 56 -3.17 5.05 6.23
CA ARG A 56 -4.47 5.23 5.58
C ARG A 56 -4.86 4.04 4.71
N ARG A 57 -6.14 3.99 4.37
CA ARG A 57 -6.66 3.03 3.39
C ARG A 57 -6.05 3.28 2.01
N SER A 58 -5.68 2.20 1.32
CA SER A 58 -5.33 2.23 -0.09
C SER A 58 -6.56 2.01 -0.97
N GLU A 59 -6.64 2.75 -2.06
CA GLU A 59 -7.68 2.57 -3.09
C GLU A 59 -7.16 1.84 -4.32
N ARG A 60 -5.86 1.53 -4.35
CA ARG A 60 -5.16 1.02 -5.54
C ARG A 60 -4.47 -0.32 -5.35
N LEU A 61 -4.21 -0.74 -4.11
CA LEU A 61 -3.53 -2.01 -3.84
C LEU A 61 -4.48 -3.18 -4.04
N THR A 62 -4.03 -4.20 -4.77
CA THR A 62 -4.79 -5.43 -5.03
C THR A 62 -4.17 -6.66 -4.38
N GLU A 63 -2.86 -6.82 -4.46
CA GLU A 63 -2.15 -8.03 -3.98
C GLU A 63 -1.41 -7.79 -2.66
N SER A 64 -0.64 -6.69 -2.59
CA SER A 64 0.16 -6.40 -1.40
C SER A 64 -0.70 -5.92 -0.24
N PRO A 65 -0.41 -6.32 1.00
CA PRO A 65 -1.16 -5.88 2.18
C PRO A 65 -0.97 -4.40 2.49
N CYS A 66 0.17 -3.83 2.15
CA CYS A 66 0.48 -2.42 2.36
C CYS A 66 1.59 -1.93 1.42
N CYS A 67 1.74 -0.63 1.31
CA CYS A 67 2.89 0.00 0.67
C CYS A 67 3.21 1.36 1.31
N LEU A 68 4.44 1.83 1.14
CA LEU A 68 4.85 3.19 1.50
C LEU A 68 4.72 4.11 0.30
N VAL A 69 4.13 5.28 0.52
CA VAL A 69 3.99 6.34 -0.47
C VAL A 69 4.51 7.66 0.07
N ASN A 70 5.05 8.48 -0.82
CA ASN A 70 5.46 9.83 -0.45
C ASN A 70 4.22 10.70 -0.22
N SER A 71 4.30 11.62 0.72
CA SER A 71 3.28 12.66 0.86
C SER A 71 3.30 13.61 -0.34
N SER A 72 2.16 14.22 -0.62
CA SER A 72 2.03 15.19 -1.71
C SER A 72 3.04 16.34 -1.53
N GLY A 73 3.82 16.63 -2.57
CA GLY A 73 4.85 17.67 -2.53
C GLY A 73 6.20 17.25 -1.92
N SER A 74 6.34 15.99 -1.47
CA SER A 74 7.63 15.47 -1.01
C SER A 74 8.53 15.07 -2.18
N MET A 75 9.84 15.04 -1.93
CA MET A 75 10.80 14.52 -2.89
C MET A 75 10.60 13.01 -3.09
N SER A 76 10.90 12.52 -4.30
CA SER A 76 10.85 11.09 -4.57
C SER A 76 11.83 10.32 -3.67
N THR A 77 11.51 9.07 -3.35
CA THR A 77 12.37 8.18 -2.54
C THR A 77 13.78 8.08 -3.11
N THR A 78 13.90 8.01 -4.44
CA THR A 78 15.19 7.97 -5.13
C THR A 78 16.01 9.24 -4.87
N MET A 79 15.40 10.42 -4.97
CA MET A 79 16.07 11.69 -4.70
C MET A 79 16.50 11.77 -3.23
N GLN A 80 15.66 11.39 -2.29
CA GLN A 80 15.99 11.36 -0.88
C GLN A 80 17.18 10.42 -0.59
N ARG A 81 17.25 9.26 -1.25
CA ARG A 81 18.38 8.33 -1.13
C ARG A 81 19.68 8.94 -1.63
N VAL A 82 19.65 9.60 -2.78
CA VAL A 82 20.83 10.29 -3.34
C VAL A 82 21.31 11.41 -2.41
N LEU A 83 20.39 12.20 -1.87
CA LEU A 83 20.72 13.25 -0.92
C LEU A 83 21.35 12.69 0.36
N ARG A 84 20.82 11.61 0.90
CA ARG A 84 21.38 10.95 2.08
C ARG A 84 22.79 10.41 1.85
N MET A 85 23.08 9.92 0.65
CA MET A 85 24.44 9.46 0.30
C MET A 85 25.45 10.60 0.26
N ASN A 86 25.02 11.80 -0.12
CA ASN A 86 25.87 12.97 -0.25
C ASN A 86 25.89 13.84 1.03
N THR A 87 24.85 13.75 1.84
CA THR A 87 24.68 14.53 3.09
C THR A 87 24.23 13.58 4.19
N PRO A 88 25.15 13.05 5.01
CA PRO A 88 24.82 12.07 6.06
C PRO A 88 23.79 12.58 7.08
N GLU A 89 23.69 13.89 7.27
CA GLU A 89 22.75 14.56 8.18
C GLU A 89 21.36 14.73 7.58
N PHE A 90 21.15 14.35 6.31
CA PHE A 90 19.85 14.45 5.67
C PHE A 90 18.87 13.42 6.26
N GLU A 91 17.85 13.92 6.95
CA GLU A 91 16.76 13.10 7.44
C GLU A 91 15.77 12.81 6.31
N MET A 92 15.48 11.53 6.08
CA MET A 92 14.47 11.14 5.10
C MET A 92 13.09 11.60 5.58
N GLN A 93 12.30 12.15 4.65
CA GLN A 93 10.93 12.54 4.95
C GLN A 93 10.10 11.31 5.32
N LYS A 94 9.27 11.45 6.33
CA LYS A 94 8.34 10.40 6.74
C LYS A 94 7.36 10.12 5.61
N MET A 95 7.11 8.85 5.37
CA MET A 95 6.20 8.39 4.32
C MET A 95 4.84 8.01 4.92
N ILE A 96 3.86 7.86 4.07
CA ILE A 96 2.52 7.38 4.44
C ILE A 96 2.45 5.88 4.17
N LEU A 97 1.94 5.11 5.13
CA LEU A 97 1.67 3.68 4.95
C LEU A 97 0.23 3.51 4.45
N GLU A 98 0.08 3.03 3.23
CA GLU A 98 -1.22 2.66 2.66
C GLU A 98 -1.53 1.19 2.92
N ILE A 99 -2.72 0.91 3.44
CA ILE A 99 -3.17 -0.42 3.85
C ILE A 99 -4.25 -0.92 2.88
N ASN A 100 -4.08 -2.14 2.40
CA ASN A 100 -5.02 -2.79 1.49
C ASN A 100 -6.15 -3.49 2.28
N PRO A 101 -7.39 -2.98 2.24
CA PRO A 101 -8.51 -3.60 2.95
C PRO A 101 -8.88 -4.99 2.40
N GLY A 102 -8.53 -5.28 1.15
CA GLY A 102 -8.78 -6.57 0.50
C GLY A 102 -7.81 -7.68 0.86
N SER A 103 -6.67 -7.35 1.47
CA SER A 103 -5.66 -8.33 1.85
C SER A 103 -6.19 -9.31 2.91
N PRO A 104 -6.01 -10.64 2.71
CA PRO A 104 -6.41 -11.64 3.71
C PRO A 104 -5.78 -11.40 5.08
N LEU A 105 -4.52 -10.98 5.13
CA LEU A 105 -3.83 -10.65 6.38
C LEU A 105 -4.50 -9.47 7.09
N ILE A 106 -4.81 -8.40 6.35
CA ILE A 106 -5.45 -7.21 6.92
C ILE A 106 -6.86 -7.53 7.42
N LYS A 107 -7.62 -8.34 6.69
CA LYS A 107 -8.93 -8.82 7.14
C LYS A 107 -8.83 -9.58 8.46
N ARG A 108 -7.87 -10.50 8.58
CA ARG A 108 -7.65 -11.25 9.82
C ARG A 108 -7.21 -10.34 10.97
N MET A 109 -6.30 -9.40 10.73
CA MET A 109 -5.90 -8.43 11.75
C MET A 109 -7.08 -7.59 12.23
N SER A 110 -7.97 -7.17 11.33
CA SER A 110 -9.19 -6.42 11.68
C SER A 110 -10.13 -7.24 12.60
N GLU A 111 -10.28 -8.53 12.34
CA GLU A 111 -11.08 -9.44 13.17
C GLU A 111 -10.50 -9.61 14.59
N LEU A 112 -9.20 -9.46 14.75
CA LEU A 112 -8.50 -9.59 16.03
C LEU A 112 -8.57 -8.32 16.90
N VAL A 113 -8.83 -7.16 16.32
CA VAL A 113 -8.82 -5.86 17.03
C VAL A 113 -9.73 -5.81 18.26
N PRO A 114 -10.97 -6.38 18.26
CA PRO A 114 -11.86 -6.28 19.41
C PRO A 114 -11.33 -6.94 20.68
N ASN A 115 -10.42 -7.90 20.56
CA ASN A 115 -9.84 -8.56 21.72
C ASN A 115 -8.51 -7.87 22.11
N PRO A 116 -8.44 -7.23 23.29
CA PRO A 116 -7.25 -6.52 23.73
C PRO A 116 -6.01 -7.42 23.91
N ASP A 117 -6.18 -8.72 24.11
CA ASP A 117 -5.08 -9.68 24.23
C ASP A 117 -4.28 -9.79 22.93
N ASN A 118 -4.90 -9.49 21.79
CA ASN A 118 -4.25 -9.51 20.49
C ASN A 118 -3.48 -8.23 20.15
N ARG A 119 -3.55 -7.22 20.99
CA ARG A 119 -2.97 -5.90 20.67
C ARG A 119 -1.48 -5.96 20.40
N ARG A 120 -0.74 -6.72 21.19
CA ARG A 120 0.70 -6.92 20.98
C ARG A 120 0.97 -7.58 19.64
N PHE A 121 0.26 -8.65 19.32
CA PHE A 121 0.41 -9.37 18.05
C PHE A 121 0.10 -8.44 16.86
N ILE A 122 -0.97 -7.63 16.93
CA ILE A 122 -1.31 -6.65 15.90
C ILE A 122 -0.21 -5.60 15.75
N SER A 123 0.36 -5.13 16.85
CA SER A 123 1.49 -4.19 16.82
C SER A 123 2.72 -4.79 16.16
N ASP A 124 3.12 -6.00 16.54
CA ASP A 124 4.25 -6.72 15.96
C ASP A 124 4.05 -6.98 14.46
N CYS A 125 2.83 -7.34 14.04
CA CYS A 125 2.47 -7.47 12.63
C CYS A 125 2.57 -6.13 11.89
N THR A 126 2.11 -5.06 12.49
CA THR A 126 2.15 -3.71 11.91
C THR A 126 3.58 -3.25 11.66
N GLU A 127 4.45 -3.41 12.64
CA GLU A 127 5.87 -3.07 12.51
C GLU A 127 6.57 -3.95 11.46
N GLN A 128 6.20 -5.23 11.38
CA GLN A 128 6.74 -6.11 10.34
C GLN A 128 6.25 -5.72 8.95
N LEU A 129 4.98 -5.37 8.79
CA LEU A 129 4.42 -4.88 7.53
C LEU A 129 5.11 -3.58 7.10
N HIS A 130 5.37 -2.67 8.04
CA HIS A 130 6.13 -1.45 7.76
C HIS A 130 7.56 -1.76 7.29
N ALA A 131 8.26 -2.66 7.98
CA ALA A 131 9.61 -3.09 7.58
C ALA A 131 9.62 -3.72 6.18
N ASN A 132 8.64 -4.57 5.85
CA ASN A 132 8.48 -5.14 4.52
C ASN A 132 8.24 -4.06 3.47
N ALA A 133 7.38 -3.08 3.75
CA ALA A 133 7.10 -1.96 2.85
C ALA A 133 8.32 -1.08 2.63
N MET A 134 9.17 -0.89 3.65
CA MET A 134 10.47 -0.20 3.52
C MET A 134 11.39 -0.93 2.53
N ILE A 135 11.52 -2.26 2.66
CA ILE A 135 12.35 -3.07 1.75
C ILE A 135 11.84 -2.93 0.31
N MET A 136 10.52 -3.02 0.11
CA MET A 136 9.91 -2.86 -1.22
C MET A 136 10.12 -1.46 -1.80
N ALA A 137 10.20 -0.45 -0.96
CA ALA A 137 10.53 0.92 -1.35
C ALA A 137 12.04 1.14 -1.56
N GLY A 138 12.87 0.12 -1.38
CA GLY A 138 14.32 0.20 -1.49
C GLY A 138 14.99 0.90 -0.29
N LEU A 139 14.32 0.91 0.84
CA LEU A 139 14.82 1.43 2.12
C LEU A 139 15.30 0.28 3.01
N ALA A 140 16.16 0.58 3.97
CA ALA A 140 16.67 -0.42 4.91
C ALA A 140 15.97 -0.28 6.27
N PRO A 141 15.15 -1.26 6.69
CA PRO A 141 14.61 -1.31 8.04
C PRO A 141 15.69 -1.75 9.05
N ASN A 142 15.37 -1.66 10.34
CA ASN A 142 16.22 -2.24 11.39
C ASN A 142 16.17 -3.78 11.31
N GLY A 143 17.23 -4.36 10.76
CA GLY A 143 17.31 -5.81 10.53
C GLY A 143 17.26 -6.63 11.81
N ASN A 144 17.81 -6.15 12.92
CA ASN A 144 17.80 -6.88 14.20
C ASN A 144 16.39 -6.98 14.77
N GLU A 145 15.64 -5.88 14.77
CA GLU A 145 14.26 -5.87 15.23
C GLU A 145 13.36 -6.71 14.33
N MET A 146 13.53 -6.61 13.02
CA MET A 146 12.82 -7.42 12.05
C MET A 146 13.08 -8.92 12.27
N ALA A 147 14.33 -9.33 12.44
CA ALA A 147 14.70 -10.73 12.69
C ALA A 147 14.10 -11.25 14.00
N ALA A 148 14.12 -10.46 15.07
CA ALA A 148 13.55 -10.82 16.36
C ALA A 148 12.02 -11.04 16.26
N ARG A 149 11.31 -10.16 15.56
CA ARG A 149 9.86 -10.33 15.31
C ARG A 149 9.55 -11.59 14.50
N LEU A 150 10.30 -11.82 13.42
CA LEU A 150 10.12 -13.03 12.61
C LEU A 150 10.36 -14.30 13.41
N GLN A 151 11.38 -14.33 14.27
CA GLN A 151 11.62 -15.48 15.16
C GLN A 151 10.47 -15.70 16.15
N SER A 152 9.91 -14.62 16.71
CA SER A 152 8.76 -14.70 17.60
C SER A 152 7.54 -15.28 16.87
N PHE A 153 7.24 -14.84 15.66
CA PHE A 153 6.15 -15.38 14.85
C PHE A 153 6.38 -16.88 14.51
N MET A 154 7.60 -17.23 14.15
CA MET A 154 7.94 -18.63 13.85
C MET A 154 7.76 -19.53 15.08
N LEU A 155 8.15 -19.07 16.26
CA LEU A 155 7.97 -19.80 17.52
C LEU A 155 6.48 -20.00 17.84
N GLU A 156 5.68 -18.94 17.69
CA GLU A 156 4.24 -19.00 17.92
C GLU A 156 3.55 -19.97 16.94
N LEU A 157 3.88 -19.90 15.67
CA LEU A 157 3.37 -20.81 14.65
C LEU A 157 3.78 -22.26 14.91
N ALA A 158 5.03 -22.50 15.31
CA ALA A 158 5.52 -23.84 15.64
C ALA A 158 4.80 -24.41 16.88
N SER A 159 4.55 -23.58 17.90
CA SER A 159 3.83 -23.96 19.11
C SER A 159 2.38 -24.33 18.79
N ASN A 160 1.71 -23.57 17.93
CA ASN A 160 0.33 -23.90 17.49
C ASN A 160 0.25 -25.19 16.68
N LYS A 161 1.30 -25.54 15.91
CA LYS A 161 1.37 -26.82 15.19
C LYS A 161 1.46 -28.01 16.13
N SER A 162 2.16 -27.86 17.26
CA SER A 162 2.27 -28.94 18.26
C SER A 162 0.95 -29.25 18.96
N SER A 163 0.04 -28.27 19.06
CA SER A 163 -1.27 -28.44 19.69
C SER A 163 -2.28 -29.21 18.83
N ILE A 164 -1.97 -29.51 17.57
CA ILE A 164 -2.86 -30.23 16.63
C ILE A 164 -2.55 -31.74 16.57
N VAL A 165 -1.50 -32.19 17.22
CA VAL A 165 -1.16 -33.60 17.32
C VAL A 165 -1.83 -34.19 18.57
N VAL A 166 -3.09 -34.49 18.41
CA VAL A 166 -3.82 -35.39 19.35
C VAL A 166 -4.31 -36.59 18.57
#